data_150d13561adaa1b50fc2c80af0118869
#
_entry.id   150d13561adaa1b50fc2c80af0118869
#
_cell.length_a   1.000
_cell.length_b   1.000
_cell.length_c   1.000
_cell.angle_alpha   90.00
_cell.angle_beta   90.00
_cell.angle_gamma   90.00
#
_symmetry.space_group_name_H-M   'P 1'
#
loop_
_entity.id
_entity.type
_entity.pdbx_description
1 polymer ?
#
loop_
_entity_poly.entity_id
_entity_poly.type
_entity_poly.pdbx_seq_one_letter_code
_entity_poly.pdbx_strand_id
1 'polypeptide(L)'
;MVKKLGTEHFETTVNTINGPYLLKFGSTTCGPCQMMIPVLEKLSLQNPDFPIFDIDTNESPELAAHFNIRSVPTMFFCENREVIMDLNGLTPYKDLQYIIDNINDPHLREHGEFNVVKKRDNFIPYLISGIIAFILLLIFI
;
A
#
# COMPACT_ATOMS: atom_id res chain seq x y z
N MET A 1 -4.20 -11.19 13.71
CA MET A 1 -3.96 -12.48 13.00
C MET A 1 -4.56 -12.41 11.61
N VAL A 2 -3.77 -12.69 10.58
CA VAL A 2 -4.25 -12.75 9.19
C VAL A 2 -5.20 -13.94 9.02
N LYS A 3 -6.35 -13.71 8.39
CA LYS A 3 -7.37 -14.73 8.18
C LYS A 3 -7.45 -15.15 6.72
N LYS A 4 -7.49 -16.44 6.44
CA LYS A 4 -7.78 -16.93 5.09
C LYS A 4 -9.24 -16.66 4.75
N LEU A 5 -9.50 -16.19 3.52
CA LEU A 5 -10.84 -15.88 3.04
C LEU A 5 -11.02 -16.44 1.63
N GLY A 6 -12.03 -17.26 1.45
CA GLY A 6 -12.41 -17.85 0.16
C GLY A 6 -13.72 -17.27 -0.37
N THR A 7 -14.03 -17.61 -1.63
CA THR A 7 -15.24 -17.14 -2.34
C THR A 7 -16.52 -17.39 -1.55
N GLU A 8 -16.63 -18.56 -0.92
CA GLU A 8 -17.87 -18.98 -0.20
C GLU A 8 -18.24 -18.07 0.98
N HIS A 9 -17.21 -17.52 1.66
CA HIS A 9 -17.41 -16.73 2.87
C HIS A 9 -17.13 -15.23 2.67
N PHE A 10 -16.74 -14.83 1.47
CA PHE A 10 -16.35 -13.45 1.17
C PHE A 10 -17.46 -12.46 1.52
N GLU A 11 -18.63 -12.60 0.89
CA GLU A 11 -19.77 -11.70 1.07
C GLU A 11 -20.24 -11.61 2.53
N THR A 12 -20.38 -12.77 3.18
CA THR A 12 -20.81 -12.81 4.58
C THR A 12 -19.80 -12.17 5.52
N THR A 13 -18.50 -12.34 5.25
CA THR A 13 -17.43 -11.79 6.07
C THR A 13 -17.36 -10.28 5.91
N VAL A 14 -17.26 -9.78 4.67
CA VAL A 14 -17.07 -8.33 4.43
C VAL A 14 -18.27 -7.50 4.86
N ASN A 15 -19.48 -8.08 4.82
CA ASN A 15 -20.69 -7.40 5.26
C ASN A 15 -20.78 -7.21 6.80
N THR A 16 -19.96 -7.93 7.57
CA THR A 16 -19.90 -7.77 9.03
C THR A 16 -18.80 -6.82 9.50
N ILE A 17 -17.95 -6.36 8.60
CA ILE A 17 -16.83 -5.49 8.94
C ILE A 17 -17.30 -4.04 9.01
N ASN A 18 -17.08 -3.42 10.16
CA ASN A 18 -17.27 -1.99 10.35
C ASN A 18 -15.90 -1.29 10.27
N GLY A 19 -15.71 -0.50 9.24
CA GLY A 19 -14.45 0.22 9.02
C GLY A 19 -13.54 -0.42 7.96
N PRO A 20 -12.31 0.10 7.82
CA PRO A 20 -11.40 -0.33 6.79
C PRO A 20 -10.79 -1.72 7.07
N TYR A 21 -10.44 -2.43 6.02
CA TYR A 21 -9.80 -3.75 6.03
C TYR A 21 -8.87 -3.93 4.84
N LEU A 22 -7.98 -4.93 4.92
CA LEU A 22 -7.02 -5.27 3.88
C LEU A 22 -7.35 -6.65 3.29
N LEU A 23 -7.45 -6.71 1.96
CA LEU A 23 -7.48 -7.93 1.17
C LEU A 23 -6.13 -8.11 0.49
N LYS A 24 -5.46 -9.24 0.70
CA LYS A 24 -4.25 -9.62 -0.04
C LYS A 24 -4.55 -10.81 -0.93
N PHE A 25 -4.39 -10.63 -2.21
CA PHE A 25 -4.47 -11.69 -3.21
C PHE A 25 -3.08 -12.27 -3.47
N GLY A 26 -2.98 -13.58 -3.46
CA GLY A 26 -1.72 -14.26 -3.66
C GLY A 26 -1.89 -15.69 -4.13
N SER A 27 -0.78 -16.42 -4.21
CA SER A 27 -0.75 -17.84 -4.54
C SER A 27 0.32 -18.53 -3.70
N THR A 28 0.10 -19.80 -3.37
CA THR A 28 1.05 -20.62 -2.64
C THR A 28 2.35 -20.86 -3.43
N THR A 29 2.30 -20.78 -4.75
CA THR A 29 3.46 -20.98 -5.65
C THR A 29 4.20 -19.68 -5.98
N CYS A 30 3.73 -18.54 -5.48
CA CYS A 30 4.30 -17.23 -5.73
C CYS A 30 5.35 -16.89 -4.65
N GLY A 31 6.62 -16.79 -5.02
CA GLY A 31 7.71 -16.44 -4.10
C GLY A 31 7.51 -15.11 -3.38
N PRO A 32 7.25 -13.99 -4.10
CA PRO A 32 6.94 -12.70 -3.48
C PRO A 32 5.74 -12.74 -2.55
N CYS A 33 4.71 -13.54 -2.85
CA CYS A 33 3.55 -13.71 -1.97
C CYS A 33 3.94 -14.34 -0.63
N GLN A 34 4.85 -15.30 -0.64
CA GLN A 34 5.37 -15.94 0.57
C GLN A 34 6.17 -14.95 1.43
N MET A 35 6.91 -14.04 0.80
CA MET A 35 7.65 -12.99 1.50
C MET A 35 6.73 -11.98 2.20
N MET A 36 5.49 -11.81 1.72
CA MET A 36 4.51 -10.94 2.36
C MET A 36 3.88 -11.54 3.61
N ILE A 37 3.90 -12.85 3.80
CA ILE A 37 3.28 -13.52 4.96
C ILE A 37 3.80 -12.95 6.29
N PRO A 38 5.11 -12.94 6.58
CA PRO A 38 5.62 -12.41 7.85
C PRO A 38 5.38 -10.90 7.99
N VAL A 39 5.33 -10.15 6.89
CA VAL A 39 5.03 -8.72 6.89
C VAL A 39 3.59 -8.49 7.35
N LEU A 40 2.64 -9.22 6.78
CA LEU A 40 1.21 -9.11 7.11
C LEU A 40 0.89 -9.64 8.51
N GLU A 41 1.57 -10.71 8.96
CA GLU A 41 1.42 -11.21 10.33
C GLU A 41 1.88 -10.16 11.34
N LYS A 42 3.04 -9.54 11.13
CA LYS A 42 3.53 -8.44 11.96
C LYS A 42 2.54 -7.26 11.95
N LEU A 43 2.03 -6.90 10.78
CA LEU A 43 1.06 -5.81 10.61
C LEU A 43 -0.22 -6.09 11.41
N SER A 44 -0.73 -7.31 11.34
CA SER A 44 -1.91 -7.77 12.05
C SER A 44 -1.72 -7.76 13.58
N LEU A 45 -0.53 -8.11 14.07
CA LEU A 45 -0.21 -8.07 15.50
C LEU A 45 -0.15 -6.64 16.04
N GLN A 46 0.34 -5.70 15.25
CA GLN A 46 0.43 -4.29 15.63
C GLN A 46 -0.91 -3.55 15.49
N ASN A 47 -1.83 -4.08 14.68
CA ASN A 47 -3.14 -3.49 14.41
C ASN A 47 -4.26 -4.53 14.65
N PRO A 48 -4.52 -4.93 15.91
CA PRO A 48 -5.44 -6.04 16.21
C PRO A 48 -6.89 -5.77 15.77
N ASP A 49 -7.29 -4.50 15.70
CA ASP A 49 -8.63 -4.07 15.30
C ASP A 49 -8.77 -3.85 13.79
N PHE A 50 -7.67 -3.98 13.03
CA PHE A 50 -7.66 -3.83 11.58
C PHE A 50 -7.69 -5.22 10.92
N PRO A 51 -8.82 -5.62 10.27
CA PRO A 51 -8.93 -6.93 9.66
C PRO A 51 -8.02 -7.08 8.44
N ILE A 52 -7.28 -8.19 8.38
CA ILE A 52 -6.41 -8.54 7.24
C ILE A 52 -6.78 -9.94 6.76
N PHE A 53 -7.06 -10.05 5.46
CA PHE A 53 -7.45 -11.29 4.82
C PHE A 53 -6.46 -11.70 3.73
N ASP A 54 -6.14 -12.99 3.69
CA ASP A 54 -5.35 -13.63 2.64
C ASP A 54 -6.24 -14.48 1.75
N ILE A 55 -6.24 -14.18 0.45
CA ILE A 55 -7.06 -14.84 -0.57
C ILE A 55 -6.12 -15.53 -1.55
N ASP A 56 -6.24 -16.85 -1.66
CA ASP A 56 -5.52 -17.60 -2.69
C ASP A 56 -6.28 -17.55 -4.01
N THR A 57 -5.63 -17.03 -5.05
CA THR A 57 -6.24 -16.87 -6.37
C THR A 57 -6.51 -18.19 -7.09
N ASN A 58 -5.81 -19.27 -6.72
CA ASN A 58 -6.04 -20.60 -7.26
C ASN A 58 -7.27 -21.27 -6.60
N GLU A 59 -7.49 -21.00 -5.32
CA GLU A 59 -8.65 -21.52 -4.58
C GLU A 59 -9.90 -20.66 -4.78
N SER A 60 -9.73 -19.39 -5.12
CA SER A 60 -10.82 -18.41 -5.30
C SER A 60 -10.70 -17.64 -6.64
N PRO A 61 -10.76 -18.36 -7.78
CA PRO A 61 -10.61 -17.71 -9.09
C PRO A 61 -11.73 -16.72 -9.42
N GLU A 62 -12.93 -16.90 -8.87
CA GLU A 62 -14.05 -15.97 -9.05
C GLU A 62 -13.75 -14.62 -8.38
N LEU A 63 -13.18 -14.61 -7.18
CA LEU A 63 -12.75 -13.39 -6.51
C LEU A 63 -11.61 -12.72 -7.27
N ALA A 64 -10.63 -13.50 -7.73
CA ALA A 64 -9.53 -12.97 -8.54
C ALA A 64 -10.05 -12.29 -9.82
N ALA A 65 -11.04 -12.88 -10.48
CA ALA A 65 -11.69 -12.30 -11.66
C ALA A 65 -12.50 -11.04 -11.30
N HIS A 66 -13.27 -11.08 -10.21
CA HIS A 66 -14.08 -9.95 -9.74
C HIS A 66 -13.22 -8.71 -9.44
N PHE A 67 -12.08 -8.91 -8.76
CA PHE A 67 -11.12 -7.85 -8.46
C PHE A 67 -10.15 -7.55 -9.61
N ASN A 68 -10.31 -8.18 -10.77
CA ASN A 68 -9.46 -8.01 -11.95
C ASN A 68 -7.96 -8.20 -11.62
N ILE A 69 -7.63 -9.24 -10.84
CA ILE A 69 -6.26 -9.55 -10.44
C ILE A 69 -5.45 -9.95 -11.66
N ARG A 70 -4.41 -9.18 -11.99
CA ARG A 70 -3.49 -9.42 -13.11
C ARG A 70 -2.13 -9.90 -12.68
N SER A 71 -1.76 -9.67 -11.44
CA SER A 71 -0.49 -10.05 -10.86
C SER A 71 -0.65 -10.33 -9.37
N VAL A 72 0.27 -11.09 -8.79
CA VAL A 72 0.30 -11.38 -7.34
C VAL A 72 1.71 -11.13 -6.80
N PRO A 73 1.83 -10.65 -5.55
CA PRO A 73 0.74 -10.26 -4.66
C PRO A 73 0.10 -8.93 -5.08
N THR A 74 -1.20 -8.82 -4.91
CA THR A 74 -1.96 -7.56 -5.01
C THR A 74 -2.73 -7.36 -3.71
N MET A 75 -2.71 -6.15 -3.18
CA MET A 75 -3.39 -5.78 -1.95
C MET A 75 -4.37 -4.64 -2.18
N PHE A 76 -5.54 -4.75 -1.56
CA PHE A 76 -6.58 -3.72 -1.58
C PHE A 76 -6.90 -3.28 -0.16
N PHE A 77 -6.75 -2.01 0.11
CA PHE A 77 -7.37 -1.38 1.27
C PHE A 77 -8.81 -1.03 0.91
N CYS A 78 -9.75 -1.55 1.67
CA CYS A 78 -11.17 -1.44 1.39
C CYS A 78 -11.93 -0.91 2.61
N GLU A 79 -13.08 -0.30 2.38
CA GLU A 79 -14.08 0.01 3.38
C GLU A 79 -15.46 0.04 2.73
N ASN A 80 -16.49 -0.46 3.41
CA ASN A 80 -17.87 -0.49 2.89
C ASN A 80 -17.98 -1.12 1.50
N ARG A 81 -17.14 -2.14 1.20
CA ARG A 81 -17.05 -2.84 -0.10
C ARG A 81 -16.47 -2.00 -1.25
N GLU A 82 -15.94 -0.85 -0.96
CA GLU A 82 -15.24 -0.01 -1.92
C GLU A 82 -13.73 -0.12 -1.72
N VAL A 83 -12.98 -0.11 -2.82
CA VAL A 83 -11.52 -0.05 -2.78
C VAL A 83 -11.09 1.39 -2.56
N ILE A 84 -10.35 1.63 -1.47
CA ILE A 84 -9.77 2.93 -1.15
C ILE A 84 -8.44 3.09 -1.90
N MET A 85 -7.62 2.03 -1.90
CA MET A 85 -6.28 2.03 -2.49
C MET A 85 -5.87 0.62 -2.88
N ASP A 86 -5.13 0.47 -3.97
CA ASP A 86 -4.52 -0.79 -4.37
C ASP A 86 -2.99 -0.69 -4.41
N LEU A 87 -2.34 -1.82 -4.13
CA LEU A 87 -0.89 -1.98 -4.17
C LEU A 87 -0.54 -3.27 -4.88
N ASN A 88 0.43 -3.20 -5.78
CA ASN A 88 0.91 -4.34 -6.53
C ASN A 88 2.36 -4.68 -6.16
N GLY A 89 2.62 -5.96 -5.92
CA GLY A 89 3.95 -6.46 -5.59
C GLY A 89 4.32 -6.38 -4.12
N LEU A 90 5.61 -6.58 -3.84
CA LEU A 90 6.15 -6.53 -2.50
C LEU A 90 6.05 -5.11 -1.93
N THR A 91 5.42 -5.00 -0.77
CA THR A 91 5.27 -3.72 -0.07
C THR A 91 5.89 -3.83 1.32
N PRO A 92 6.82 -2.93 1.68
CA PRO A 92 7.45 -2.92 2.99
C PRO A 92 6.45 -2.70 4.13
N TYR A 93 6.72 -3.29 5.31
CA TYR A 93 5.90 -3.10 6.50
C TYR A 93 5.61 -1.63 6.82
N LYS A 94 6.62 -0.76 6.71
CA LYS A 94 6.48 0.67 7.03
C LYS A 94 5.46 1.38 6.16
N ASP A 95 5.39 1.00 4.88
CA ASP A 95 4.46 1.61 3.94
C ASP A 95 3.03 1.16 4.23
N LEU A 96 2.83 -0.14 4.53
CA LEU A 96 1.53 -0.67 4.94
C LEU A 96 1.05 -0.04 6.25
N GLN A 97 1.94 0.10 7.25
CA GLN A 97 1.61 0.75 8.52
C GLN A 97 1.25 2.22 8.32
N TYR A 98 2.02 2.93 7.48
CA TYR A 98 1.72 4.32 7.14
C TYR A 98 0.33 4.49 6.51
N ILE A 99 -0.06 3.56 5.63
CA ILE A 99 -1.41 3.58 5.01
C ILE A 99 -2.48 3.37 6.08
N ILE A 100 -2.32 2.40 6.99
CA ILE A 100 -3.27 2.16 8.08
C ILE A 100 -3.40 3.40 8.97
N ASP A 101 -2.29 4.01 9.36
CA ASP A 101 -2.26 5.18 10.23
C ASP A 101 -2.93 6.41 9.60
N ASN A 102 -2.95 6.47 8.27
CA ASN A 102 -3.50 7.59 7.48
C ASN A 102 -4.71 7.18 6.62
N ILE A 103 -5.36 6.05 6.91
CA ILE A 103 -6.45 5.51 6.09
C ILE A 103 -7.66 6.47 5.97
N ASN A 104 -7.78 7.42 6.88
CA ASN A 104 -8.84 8.43 6.89
C ASN A 104 -8.42 9.75 6.23
N ASP A 105 -7.23 9.81 5.62
CA ASP A 105 -6.79 10.99 4.88
C ASP A 105 -7.77 11.30 3.72
N PRO A 106 -8.30 12.53 3.63
CA PRO A 106 -9.29 12.88 2.62
C PRO A 106 -8.77 12.73 1.19
N HIS A 107 -7.50 13.05 0.95
CA HIS A 107 -6.90 12.93 -0.39
C HIS A 107 -6.75 11.46 -0.80
N LEU A 108 -6.32 10.60 0.13
CA LEU A 108 -6.25 9.16 -0.11
C LEU A 108 -7.63 8.60 -0.49
N ARG A 109 -8.68 9.00 0.23
CA ARG A 109 -10.04 8.51 -0.01
C ARG A 109 -10.66 9.01 -1.31
N GLU A 110 -10.27 10.18 -1.76
CA GLU A 110 -10.80 10.77 -3.00
C GLU A 110 -10.05 10.29 -4.24
N HIS A 111 -8.71 10.10 -4.15
CA HIS A 111 -7.85 9.86 -5.28
C HIS A 111 -7.17 8.47 -5.27
N GLY A 112 -7.28 7.72 -4.18
CA GLY A 112 -6.61 6.42 -4.01
C GLY A 112 -5.08 6.51 -3.87
N GLU A 113 -4.56 7.71 -3.62
CA GLU A 113 -3.13 7.96 -3.42
C GLU A 113 -2.90 9.09 -2.41
N PHE A 114 -1.74 9.07 -1.76
CA PHE A 114 -1.34 10.16 -0.86
C PHE A 114 -0.87 11.38 -1.66
N ASN A 115 -1.20 12.57 -1.16
CA ASN A 115 -0.64 13.81 -1.71
C ASN A 115 0.85 13.89 -1.34
N VAL A 116 1.70 13.34 -2.21
CA VAL A 116 3.14 13.45 -2.06
C VAL A 116 3.55 14.87 -2.45
N VAL A 117 3.60 15.76 -1.46
CA VAL A 117 4.25 17.05 -1.63
C VAL A 117 5.73 16.76 -1.88
N LYS A 118 6.11 16.68 -3.14
CA LYS A 118 7.51 16.54 -3.55
C LYS A 118 8.25 17.75 -3.00
N LYS A 119 8.95 17.57 -1.87
CA LYS A 119 9.80 18.60 -1.28
C LYS A 119 10.82 18.98 -2.36
N ARG A 120 10.63 20.13 -2.94
CA ARG A 120 11.52 20.66 -3.95
C ARG A 120 12.79 21.04 -3.22
N ASP A 121 13.82 20.20 -3.37
CA ASP A 121 15.14 20.49 -2.82
C ASP A 121 15.67 21.72 -3.52
N ASN A 122 15.56 22.86 -2.85
CA ASN A 122 16.05 24.16 -3.34
C ASN A 122 17.58 24.25 -3.24
N PHE A 123 18.29 23.15 -3.51
CA PHE A 123 19.75 23.10 -3.48
C PHE A 123 20.38 23.79 -4.70
N ILE A 124 19.69 23.75 -5.84
CA ILE A 124 20.18 24.32 -7.12
C ILE A 124 20.49 25.81 -7.02
N PRO A 125 19.66 26.70 -6.42
CA PRO A 125 20.00 28.14 -6.34
C PRO A 125 21.27 28.42 -5.52
N TYR A 126 21.55 27.62 -4.49
CA TYR A 126 22.78 27.77 -3.68
C TYR A 126 24.02 27.35 -4.45
N LEU A 127 23.95 26.32 -5.30
CA LEU A 127 25.06 25.94 -6.20
C LEU A 127 25.35 27.02 -7.22
N ILE A 128 24.30 27.59 -7.83
CA ILE A 128 24.46 28.67 -8.84
C ILE A 128 25.07 29.92 -8.19
N SER A 129 24.60 30.32 -7.00
CA SER A 129 25.13 31.48 -6.29
C SER A 129 26.60 31.28 -5.88
N GLY A 130 26.96 30.08 -5.45
CA GLY A 130 28.36 29.72 -5.13
C GLY A 130 29.30 29.78 -6.35
N ILE A 131 28.85 29.30 -7.50
CA ILE A 131 29.62 29.35 -8.76
C ILE A 131 29.81 30.80 -9.21
N ILE A 132 28.77 31.63 -9.15
CA ILE A 132 28.85 33.04 -9.53
C ILE A 132 29.82 33.79 -8.61
N ALA A 133 29.74 33.57 -7.28
CA ALA A 133 30.68 34.19 -6.33
C ALA A 133 32.13 33.78 -6.60
N PHE A 134 32.35 32.50 -6.93
CA PHE A 134 33.71 32.01 -7.27
C PHE A 134 34.26 32.61 -8.55
N ILE A 135 33.43 32.76 -9.59
CA ILE A 135 33.83 33.40 -10.86
C ILE A 135 34.17 34.87 -10.64
N LEU A 136 33.34 35.58 -9.85
CA LEU A 136 33.64 37.00 -9.53
C LEU A 136 34.94 37.14 -8.75
N LEU A 137 35.26 36.24 -7.84
CA LEU A 137 36.53 36.23 -7.11
C LEU A 137 37.74 36.07 -8.06
N LEU A 138 37.61 35.19 -9.07
CA LEU A 138 38.69 34.97 -10.07
C LEU A 138 38.90 36.15 -11.01
N ILE A 139 37.88 36.96 -11.26
CA ILE A 139 37.98 38.15 -12.12
C ILE A 139 38.62 39.33 -11.38
N PHE A 140 38.48 39.38 -10.05
CA PHE A 140 39.02 40.47 -9.22
C PHE A 140 40.42 40.21 -8.63
N ILE A 141 40.99 39.02 -8.84
CA ILE A 141 42.38 38.67 -8.52
C ILE A 141 43.25 38.79 -9.78
#